data_176f8bb22854b3db14cb1fc2e99dc5d3
#
_entry.id   176f8bb22854b3db14cb1fc2e99dc5d3
#
_cell.length_a   1.000
_cell.length_b   1.000
_cell.length_c   1.000
_cell.angle_alpha   90.00
_cell.angle_beta   90.00
_cell.angle_gamma   90.00
#
_symmetry.space_group_name_H-M   'P 1'
#
loop_
_entity.id
_entity.type
_entity.pdbx_description
1 polymer ?
#
loop_
_entity_poly.entity_id
_entity_poly.type
_entity_poly.pdbx_seq_one_letter_code
_entity_poly.pdbx_strand_id
1 'polypeptide(L)'
;MRTGSNLLESKLNMFVDLQSVGEAFNPNFIGTPKTRKVMEVSLLDRAQNPIPLLEKIKQPSQTIHGFRYFHDHDPRVLLPCLLDLRCAKIILTRNPVESYISWKIARQTGQWKLQNINRRKENQKITFDTKEFSEYPTQIQNFNLYLNARLQTTGQTPFN
;
A
#
# COMPACT_ATOMS: atom_id res chain seq x y z
N MET A 1 -3.04 -1.80 -6.70
CA MET A 1 -4.37 -1.37 -6.19
C MET A 1 -4.54 0.14 -6.32
N ARG A 2 -5.74 0.66 -6.55
CA ARG A 2 -6.01 2.10 -6.82
C ARG A 2 -7.04 2.64 -5.84
N THR A 3 -6.69 2.67 -4.56
CA THR A 3 -7.60 3.02 -3.44
C THR A 3 -7.47 4.46 -2.94
N GLY A 4 -6.59 5.28 -3.53
CA GLY A 4 -6.31 6.63 -3.01
C GLY A 4 -5.21 6.68 -1.95
N SER A 5 -4.49 5.57 -1.73
CA SER A 5 -3.43 5.46 -0.71
C SER A 5 -2.33 6.54 -0.82
N ASN A 6 -2.00 6.99 -2.03
CA ASN A 6 -1.05 8.10 -2.22
C ASN A 6 -1.56 9.42 -1.65
N LEU A 7 -2.88 9.68 -1.75
CA LEU A 7 -3.48 10.89 -1.19
C LEU A 7 -3.50 10.81 0.34
N LEU A 8 -3.94 9.68 0.89
CA LEU A 8 -3.92 9.47 2.34
C LEU A 8 -2.50 9.63 2.89
N GLU A 9 -1.51 8.97 2.30
CA GLU A 9 -0.11 9.09 2.71
C GLU A 9 0.37 10.54 2.69
N SER A 10 0.05 11.30 1.64
CA SER A 10 0.45 12.70 1.56
C SER A 10 -0.22 13.55 2.65
N LYS A 11 -1.43 13.22 3.07
CA LYS A 11 -2.14 13.89 4.16
C LYS A 11 -1.59 13.50 5.53
N LEU A 12 -1.32 12.23 5.75
CA LEU A 12 -0.70 11.76 7.00
C LEU A 12 0.69 12.39 7.21
N ASN A 13 1.50 12.50 6.15
CA ASN A 13 2.82 13.13 6.21
C ASN A 13 2.79 14.66 6.41
N MET A 14 1.61 15.30 6.48
CA MET A 14 1.49 16.71 6.90
C MET A 14 1.52 16.87 8.42
N PHE A 15 1.30 15.81 9.17
CA PHE A 15 1.43 15.83 10.63
C PHE A 15 2.89 15.61 11.02
N VAL A 16 3.40 16.43 11.93
CA VAL A 16 4.82 16.40 12.35
C VAL A 16 5.21 15.07 12.99
N ASP A 17 4.26 14.42 13.67
CA ASP A 17 4.47 13.19 14.42
C ASP A 17 4.14 11.92 13.61
N LEU A 18 3.80 12.04 12.32
CA LEU A 18 3.48 10.91 11.45
C LEU A 18 4.35 10.93 10.20
N GLN A 19 4.98 9.80 9.90
CA GLN A 19 5.79 9.64 8.70
C GLN A 19 5.56 8.28 8.04
N SER A 20 5.09 8.30 6.81
CA SER A 20 5.06 7.08 5.98
C SER A 20 6.39 6.91 5.26
N VAL A 21 6.94 5.70 5.33
CA VAL A 21 8.12 5.29 4.55
C VAL A 21 7.75 4.71 3.17
N GLY A 22 6.51 4.92 2.72
CA GLY A 22 6.04 4.50 1.41
C GLY A 22 5.74 3.00 1.33
N GLU A 23 6.04 2.39 0.21
CA GLU A 23 5.85 0.94 -0.03
C GLU A 23 7.10 0.17 0.38
N ALA A 24 7.37 0.10 1.69
CA ALA A 24 8.59 -0.48 2.24
C ALA A 24 8.83 -1.96 1.85
N PHE A 25 7.75 -2.69 1.56
CA PHE A 25 7.78 -4.14 1.27
C PHE A 25 7.34 -4.48 -0.15
N ASN A 26 7.38 -3.52 -1.08
CA ASN A 26 7.10 -3.75 -2.50
C ASN A 26 8.22 -4.62 -3.12
N PRO A 27 7.90 -5.71 -3.87
CA PRO A 27 8.91 -6.63 -4.41
C PRO A 27 9.94 -5.96 -5.34
N ASN A 28 9.57 -4.89 -6.03
CA ASN A 28 10.39 -4.29 -7.08
C ASN A 28 11.20 -3.06 -6.63
N PHE A 29 10.84 -2.44 -5.49
CA PHE A 29 11.54 -1.29 -4.93
C PHE A 29 11.32 -1.18 -3.42
N ILE A 30 11.99 -0.26 -2.76
CA ILE A 30 11.84 0.00 -1.33
C ILE A 30 11.38 1.46 -1.11
N GLY A 31 10.27 1.64 -0.39
CA GLY A 31 9.68 2.97 -0.13
C GLY A 31 9.07 3.62 -1.37
N THR A 32 9.91 4.10 -2.29
CA THR A 32 9.51 4.63 -3.60
C THR A 32 10.44 4.11 -4.70
N PRO A 33 10.05 4.16 -6.00
CA PRO A 33 10.91 3.70 -7.09
C PRO A 33 12.26 4.42 -7.20
N LYS A 34 12.41 5.58 -6.55
CA LYS A 34 13.66 6.36 -6.54
C LYS A 34 14.48 6.17 -5.27
N THR A 35 13.93 5.54 -4.27
CA THR A 35 14.59 5.32 -2.97
C THR A 35 15.51 4.11 -3.05
N ARG A 36 16.74 4.26 -2.57
CA ARG A 36 17.71 3.16 -2.54
C ARG A 36 17.70 2.40 -1.20
N LYS A 37 17.41 3.11 -0.11
CA LYS A 37 17.34 2.58 1.24
C LYS A 37 16.20 3.21 2.02
N VAL A 38 15.60 2.47 2.93
CA VAL A 38 14.66 2.95 3.95
C VAL A 38 15.22 2.58 5.31
N MET A 39 15.40 3.56 6.19
CA MET A 39 16.00 3.35 7.53
C MET A 39 17.30 2.52 7.47
N GLU A 40 18.19 2.86 6.54
CA GLU A 40 19.48 2.20 6.27
C GLU A 40 19.38 0.76 5.76
N VAL A 41 18.19 0.24 5.45
CA VAL A 41 17.99 -1.09 4.87
C VAL A 41 17.82 -0.95 3.36
N SER A 42 18.63 -1.67 2.58
CA SER A 42 18.53 -1.70 1.12
C SER A 42 17.41 -2.64 0.64
N LEU A 43 17.06 -2.53 -0.65
CA LEU A 43 16.13 -3.46 -1.29
C LEU A 43 16.60 -4.91 -1.19
N LEU A 44 17.90 -5.15 -1.38
CA LEU A 44 18.49 -6.49 -1.33
C LEU A 44 18.42 -7.09 0.07
N ASP A 45 18.85 -6.33 1.10
CA ASP A 45 18.79 -6.78 2.49
C ASP A 45 17.36 -7.09 2.91
N ARG A 46 16.40 -6.22 2.55
CA ARG A 46 14.99 -6.43 2.82
C ARG A 46 14.43 -7.64 2.07
N ALA A 47 14.86 -7.89 0.83
CA ALA A 47 14.41 -9.06 0.06
C ALA A 47 14.89 -10.37 0.71
N GLN A 48 16.09 -10.40 1.26
CA GLN A 48 16.61 -11.54 2.01
C GLN A 48 15.85 -11.72 3.32
N ASN A 49 15.77 -10.67 4.14
CA ASN A 49 15.04 -10.69 5.40
C ASN A 49 14.30 -9.36 5.64
N PRO A 50 12.96 -9.32 5.55
CA PRO A 50 12.18 -8.10 5.73
C PRO A 50 11.99 -7.70 7.20
N ILE A 51 12.21 -8.63 8.15
CA ILE A 51 11.90 -8.40 9.56
C ILE A 51 12.73 -7.27 10.19
N PRO A 52 14.05 -7.14 9.93
CA PRO A 52 14.83 -6.02 10.47
C PRO A 52 14.28 -4.64 10.08
N LEU A 53 13.77 -4.48 8.84
CA LEU A 53 13.14 -3.23 8.44
C LEU A 53 11.81 -3.02 9.16
N LEU A 54 10.99 -4.08 9.29
CA LEU A 54 9.74 -4.00 10.03
C LEU A 54 9.96 -3.57 11.48
N GLU A 55 10.94 -4.16 12.17
CA GLU A 55 11.26 -3.80 13.55
C GLU A 55 11.77 -2.35 13.66
N LYS A 56 12.57 -1.88 12.72
CA LYS A 56 12.97 -0.46 12.68
C LYS A 56 11.79 0.49 12.53
N ILE A 57 10.81 0.17 11.67
CA ILE A 57 9.59 0.97 11.48
C ILE A 57 8.77 0.98 12.77
N LYS A 58 8.73 -0.13 13.51
CA LYS A 58 7.96 -0.29 14.75
C LYS A 58 8.64 0.25 15.99
N GLN A 59 9.92 0.66 15.90
CA GLN A 59 10.64 1.18 17.06
C GLN A 59 9.94 2.41 17.64
N PRO A 60 9.73 2.47 18.97
CA PRO A 60 9.20 3.65 19.62
C PRO A 60 10.08 4.87 19.34
N SER A 61 9.48 5.94 18.88
CA SER A 61 10.14 7.22 18.64
C SER A 61 9.12 8.35 18.83
N GLN A 62 9.58 9.61 18.81
CA GLN A 62 8.67 10.75 18.81
C GLN A 62 7.80 10.81 17.56
N THR A 63 8.27 10.21 16.45
CA THR A 63 7.54 10.13 15.20
C THR A 63 6.99 8.71 15.03
N ILE A 64 5.69 8.59 14.79
CA ILE A 64 5.04 7.33 14.43
C ILE A 64 5.34 7.04 12.96
N HIS A 65 6.03 5.94 12.70
CA HIS A 65 6.32 5.51 11.35
C HIS A 65 5.27 4.53 10.86
N GLY A 66 4.92 4.65 9.57
CA GLY A 66 3.99 3.74 8.91
C GLY A 66 4.45 3.42 7.49
N PHE A 67 3.76 2.47 6.85
CA PHE A 67 4.03 2.10 5.46
C PHE A 67 2.74 1.66 4.77
N ARG A 68 2.75 1.71 3.43
CA ARG A 68 1.66 1.17 2.61
C ARG A 68 1.93 -0.29 2.30
N TYR A 69 0.89 -1.09 2.41
CA TYR A 69 0.96 -2.51 2.09
C TYR A 69 -0.15 -2.89 1.10
N PHE A 70 0.19 -3.70 0.10
CA PHE A 70 -0.73 -4.23 -0.91
C PHE A 70 -0.65 -5.75 -0.96
N HIS A 71 -1.64 -6.39 -1.60
CA HIS A 71 -1.76 -7.85 -1.66
C HIS A 71 -0.58 -8.57 -2.32
N ASP A 72 0.18 -7.86 -3.15
CA ASP A 72 1.36 -8.34 -3.88
C ASP A 72 2.70 -8.00 -3.21
N HIS A 73 2.66 -7.43 -2.00
CA HIS A 73 3.86 -7.14 -1.21
C HIS A 73 4.35 -8.38 -0.45
N ASP A 74 5.54 -8.28 0.14
CA ASP A 74 6.18 -9.38 0.85
C ASP A 74 5.29 -9.96 1.97
N PRO A 75 4.78 -11.20 1.84
CA PRO A 75 3.82 -11.76 2.78
C PRO A 75 4.39 -12.04 4.18
N ARG A 76 5.72 -12.12 4.31
CA ARG A 76 6.40 -12.44 5.58
C ARG A 76 6.16 -11.40 6.67
N VAL A 77 5.84 -10.15 6.29
CA VAL A 77 5.60 -9.04 7.23
C VAL A 77 4.14 -8.85 7.57
N LEU A 78 3.21 -9.39 6.78
CA LEU A 78 1.79 -9.12 6.94
C LEU A 78 1.25 -9.65 8.28
N LEU A 79 1.47 -10.92 8.57
CA LEU A 79 0.98 -11.53 9.81
C LEU A 79 1.59 -10.90 11.06
N PRO A 80 2.91 -10.66 11.15
CA PRO A 80 3.51 -9.89 12.26
C PRO A 80 2.88 -8.51 12.48
N CYS A 81 2.51 -7.80 11.40
CA CYS A 81 1.82 -6.52 11.54
C CYS A 81 0.38 -6.66 12.01
N LEU A 82 -0.37 -7.63 11.49
CA LEU A 82 -1.77 -7.84 11.87
C LEU A 82 -1.92 -8.25 13.32
N LEU A 83 -1.00 -9.06 13.84
CA LEU A 83 -1.03 -9.53 15.23
C LEU A 83 -0.52 -8.50 16.24
N ASP A 84 0.26 -7.50 15.83
CA ASP A 84 0.79 -6.49 16.75
C ASP A 84 -0.28 -5.44 17.07
N LEU A 85 -0.76 -5.43 18.31
CA LEU A 85 -1.78 -4.50 18.80
C LEU A 85 -1.31 -3.04 18.82
N ARG A 86 -0.01 -2.79 18.81
CA ARG A 86 0.58 -1.44 18.76
C ARG A 86 0.57 -0.84 17.36
N CYS A 87 0.39 -1.66 16.34
CA CYS A 87 0.27 -1.19 14.97
C CYS A 87 -1.17 -0.79 14.67
N ALA A 88 -1.43 0.48 14.40
CA ALA A 88 -2.69 0.93 13.84
C ALA A 88 -2.84 0.46 12.38
N LYS A 89 -4.04 0.01 12.00
CA LYS A 89 -4.34 -0.47 10.64
C LYS A 89 -5.39 0.44 10.00
N ILE A 90 -5.08 0.92 8.80
CA ILE A 90 -6.01 1.69 7.97
C ILE A 90 -6.29 0.86 6.72
N ILE A 91 -7.52 0.43 6.54
CA ILE A 91 -7.95 -0.34 5.38
C ILE A 91 -8.68 0.57 4.40
N LEU A 92 -8.07 0.80 3.24
CA LEU A 92 -8.69 1.61 2.20
C LEU A 92 -9.47 0.74 1.24
N THR A 93 -10.75 1.03 1.13
CA THR A 93 -11.66 0.44 0.15
C THR A 93 -12.01 1.44 -0.95
N ARG A 94 -12.40 0.97 -2.10
CA ARG A 94 -12.88 1.75 -3.22
C ARG A 94 -13.82 0.92 -4.07
N ASN A 95 -14.76 1.56 -4.75
CA ASN A 95 -15.60 0.90 -5.76
C ASN A 95 -14.72 0.10 -6.74
N PRO A 96 -14.94 -1.21 -6.92
CA PRO A 96 -14.09 -2.07 -7.74
C PRO A 96 -14.02 -1.62 -9.20
N VAL A 97 -15.13 -1.13 -9.77
CA VAL A 97 -15.20 -0.63 -11.15
C VAL A 97 -14.31 0.59 -11.33
N GLU A 98 -14.43 1.58 -10.42
CA GLU A 98 -13.59 2.78 -10.46
C GLU A 98 -12.10 2.45 -10.24
N SER A 99 -11.81 1.49 -9.37
CA SER A 99 -10.45 1.03 -9.10
C SER A 99 -9.85 0.37 -10.35
N TYR A 100 -10.62 -0.49 -11.02
CA TYR A 100 -10.22 -1.14 -12.27
C TYR A 100 -9.98 -0.15 -13.40
N ILE A 101 -10.95 0.77 -13.64
CA ILE A 101 -10.80 1.82 -14.66
C ILE A 101 -9.54 2.66 -14.40
N SER A 102 -9.35 3.08 -13.16
CA SER A 102 -8.16 3.86 -12.76
C SER A 102 -6.86 3.07 -12.96
N TRP A 103 -6.89 1.75 -12.73
CA TRP A 103 -5.74 0.87 -12.96
C TRP A 103 -5.44 0.71 -14.46
N LYS A 104 -6.46 0.49 -15.31
CA LYS A 104 -6.30 0.42 -16.77
C LYS A 104 -5.69 1.71 -17.32
N ILE A 105 -6.21 2.87 -16.91
CA ILE A 105 -5.67 4.17 -17.32
C ILE A 105 -4.20 4.31 -16.88
N ALA A 106 -3.88 3.98 -15.64
CA ALA A 106 -2.51 4.09 -15.15
C ALA A 106 -1.54 3.16 -15.90
N ARG A 107 -1.98 1.95 -16.23
CA ARG A 107 -1.18 0.97 -17.00
C ARG A 107 -0.94 1.46 -18.43
N GLN A 108 -1.94 2.02 -19.09
CA GLN A 108 -1.85 2.52 -20.47
C GLN A 108 -1.02 3.79 -20.56
N THR A 109 -1.18 4.72 -19.62
CA THR A 109 -0.52 6.04 -19.66
C THR A 109 0.85 6.05 -18.97
N GLY A 110 1.15 5.04 -18.15
CA GLY A 110 2.31 5.04 -17.24
C GLY A 110 2.17 6.04 -16.08
N GLN A 111 1.00 6.70 -15.91
CA GLN A 111 0.79 7.71 -14.88
C GLN A 111 0.13 7.09 -13.62
N TRP A 112 0.97 6.61 -12.72
CA TRP A 112 0.53 6.01 -11.46
C TRP A 112 0.20 7.01 -10.35
N LYS A 113 0.75 8.22 -10.43
CA LYS A 113 0.52 9.31 -9.46
C LYS A 113 0.35 10.62 -10.21
N LEU A 114 -0.72 11.36 -9.92
CA LEU A 114 -0.92 12.72 -10.40
C LEU A 114 -0.56 13.69 -9.28
N GLN A 115 0.59 14.35 -9.42
CA GLN A 115 1.05 15.37 -8.46
C GLN A 115 0.66 16.79 -8.86
N ASN A 116 0.49 17.03 -10.15
CA ASN A 116 0.12 18.34 -10.73
C ASN A 116 -0.95 18.11 -11.79
N ILE A 117 -2.09 18.80 -11.65
CA ILE A 117 -3.22 18.67 -12.57
C ILE A 117 -2.85 19.04 -14.01
N ASN A 118 -1.94 20.01 -14.19
CA ASN A 118 -1.47 20.45 -15.51
C ASN A 118 -0.61 19.40 -16.23
N ARG A 119 -0.17 18.36 -15.51
CA ARG A 119 0.58 17.22 -16.06
C ARG A 119 -0.30 15.98 -16.24
N ARG A 120 -1.62 16.14 -16.14
CA ARG A 120 -2.55 15.05 -16.41
C ARG A 120 -2.46 14.67 -17.88
N LYS A 121 -2.12 13.40 -18.13
CA LYS A 121 -2.19 12.84 -19.48
C LYS A 121 -3.66 12.75 -19.89
N GLU A 122 -3.95 13.02 -21.17
CA GLU A 122 -5.31 12.93 -21.70
C GLU A 122 -5.93 11.55 -21.39
N ASN A 123 -7.20 11.57 -21.05
CA ASN A 123 -7.96 10.34 -20.83
C ASN A 123 -8.09 9.62 -22.18
N GLN A 124 -7.32 8.56 -22.35
CA GLN A 124 -7.51 7.67 -23.48
C GLN A 124 -8.76 6.80 -23.20
N LYS A 125 -9.52 6.54 -24.25
CA LYS A 125 -10.60 5.56 -24.20
C LYS A 125 -10.00 4.21 -23.82
N ILE A 126 -10.47 3.60 -22.76
CA ILE A 126 -10.09 2.26 -22.35
C ILE A 126 -11.20 1.29 -22.74
N THR A 127 -10.81 0.13 -23.25
CA THR A 127 -11.76 -0.97 -23.47
C THR A 127 -11.96 -1.71 -22.14
N PHE A 128 -13.22 -1.83 -21.73
CA PHE A 128 -13.58 -2.63 -20.58
C PHE A 128 -13.52 -4.11 -20.97
N ASP A 129 -12.69 -4.88 -20.28
CA ASP A 129 -12.57 -6.33 -20.46
C ASP A 129 -13.25 -7.03 -19.29
N THR A 130 -14.34 -7.73 -19.57
CA THR A 130 -15.15 -8.40 -18.54
C THR A 130 -14.42 -9.54 -17.86
N LYS A 131 -13.58 -10.28 -18.57
CA LYS A 131 -12.79 -11.37 -18.00
C LYS A 131 -11.71 -10.83 -17.07
N GLU A 132 -10.92 -9.85 -17.54
CA GLU A 132 -9.91 -9.19 -16.72
C GLU A 132 -10.56 -8.48 -15.50
N PHE A 133 -11.75 -7.88 -15.69
CA PHE A 133 -12.48 -7.28 -14.59
C PHE A 133 -12.97 -8.31 -13.57
N SER A 134 -13.38 -9.50 -13.97
CA SER A 134 -13.80 -10.53 -13.01
C SER A 134 -12.66 -11.03 -12.12
N GLU A 135 -11.43 -11.07 -12.65
CA GLU A 135 -10.23 -11.50 -11.93
C GLU A 135 -9.68 -10.41 -11.00
N TYR A 136 -9.74 -9.15 -11.42
CA TYR A 136 -9.17 -8.00 -10.69
C TYR A 136 -9.78 -7.77 -9.29
N PRO A 137 -11.11 -7.72 -9.09
CA PRO A 137 -11.70 -7.57 -7.77
C PRO A 137 -11.51 -8.79 -6.87
N THR A 138 -11.48 -10.00 -7.44
CA THR A 138 -11.39 -11.24 -6.66
C THR A 138 -10.15 -11.29 -5.79
N GLN A 139 -8.99 -10.91 -6.31
CA GLN A 139 -7.75 -10.87 -5.54
C GLN A 139 -7.83 -9.86 -4.39
N ILE A 140 -8.41 -8.68 -4.66
CA ILE A 140 -8.57 -7.62 -3.66
C ILE A 140 -9.58 -8.03 -2.59
N GLN A 141 -10.69 -8.66 -2.97
CA GLN A 141 -11.71 -9.14 -2.05
C GLN A 141 -11.16 -10.24 -1.14
N ASN A 142 -10.47 -11.24 -1.69
CA ASN A 142 -9.84 -12.29 -0.92
C ASN A 142 -8.81 -11.74 0.07
N PHE A 143 -8.02 -10.75 -0.35
CA PHE A 143 -7.09 -10.07 0.54
C PHE A 143 -7.80 -9.33 1.67
N ASN A 144 -8.87 -8.58 1.37
CA ASN A 144 -9.65 -7.88 2.40
C ASN A 144 -10.36 -8.85 3.37
N LEU A 145 -10.90 -9.96 2.87
CA LEU A 145 -11.47 -11.02 3.71
C LEU A 145 -10.42 -11.60 4.67
N TYR A 146 -9.22 -11.89 4.16
CA TYR A 146 -8.11 -12.36 4.98
C TYR A 146 -7.73 -11.34 6.07
N LEU A 147 -7.60 -10.06 5.71
CA LEU A 147 -7.29 -8.99 6.68
C LEU A 147 -8.34 -8.93 7.79
N ASN A 148 -9.63 -8.87 7.42
CA ASN A 148 -10.73 -8.77 8.38
C ASN A 148 -10.79 -9.99 9.31
N ALA A 149 -10.65 -11.20 8.76
CA ALA A 149 -10.64 -12.42 9.56
C ALA A 149 -9.50 -12.41 10.59
N ARG A 150 -8.28 -11.97 10.20
CA ARG A 150 -7.14 -11.88 11.13
C ARG A 150 -7.31 -10.79 12.18
N LEU A 151 -7.87 -9.64 11.83
CA LEU A 151 -8.13 -8.57 12.79
C LEU A 151 -9.21 -8.97 13.80
N GLN A 152 -10.26 -9.69 13.37
CA GLN A 152 -11.28 -10.23 14.28
C GLN A 152 -10.69 -11.19 15.31
N THR A 153 -9.74 -12.07 14.92
CA THR A 153 -9.11 -13.01 15.87
C THR A 153 -8.31 -12.31 16.96
N THR A 154 -7.90 -11.08 16.75
CA THR A 154 -7.15 -10.26 17.73
C THR A 154 -8.00 -9.18 18.39
N GLY A 155 -9.30 -9.12 18.10
CA GLY A 155 -10.22 -8.10 18.61
C GLY A 155 -9.91 -6.68 18.13
N GLN A 156 -9.16 -6.54 17.02
CA GLN A 156 -8.79 -5.23 16.49
C GLN A 156 -9.82 -4.72 15.49
N THR A 157 -10.10 -3.42 15.56
CA THR A 157 -10.93 -2.70 14.59
C THR A 157 -10.05 -1.77 13.77
N PRO A 158 -9.95 -1.96 12.44
CA PRO A 158 -9.19 -1.05 11.58
C PRO A 158 -9.92 0.27 11.40
N PHE A 159 -9.19 1.32 11.07
CA PHE A 159 -9.75 2.56 10.54
C PHE A 159 -10.12 2.34 9.05
N ASN A 160 -11.32 2.80 8.67
CA ASN A 160 -11.87 2.73 7.31
C ASN A 160 -12.10 4.12 6.73
#